data_b026e5e89b84ed60168f8c09d8968297
#
_entry.id   b026e5e89b84ed60168f8c09d8968297
#
_cell.length_a   1.000
_cell.length_b   1.000
_cell.length_c   1.000
_cell.angle_alpha   90.00
_cell.angle_beta   90.00
_cell.angle_gamma   90.00
#
_symmetry.space_group_name_H-M   'P 1'
#
loop_
_entity.id
_entity.type
_entity.pdbx_description
1 polymer ?
#
loop_
_entity_poly.entity_id
_entity_poly.type
_entity_poly.pdbx_seq_one_letter_code
_entity_poly.pdbx_strand_id
1 'polypeptide(L)'
;MKKSLCVVLGAALVCAACSEKEEPAGNDPVVRSVQVASSALEILPGGSAVLPFTVEDKEASFLEVKLLLDGGQEPEEFSLREIVRGVERGSYQAVIQDAGLGRNYDRDDVHIAILPRSPSTGNDYYVQSSAFRVFSEANPPGTVYTGLPVVYVDTQGGQGIYSKEEYVKASLKIRGTEQYDGLDEVACDIRGRGNTTWYWPKKPYLIKLDEKQSLFGMPKHKRWILLANFMDRTLMRNLVSMKVASMMSHLAWTPGCVPVELVLNGKHMGSYLLIEQVRVDKKRVTVTEMTPQDNVGDAVTGGYLLELDFHYDNEVQWTDPNGHNNQWGNGIPFGVKYPDPEDLTPQQLAYIKGYISETANTLYGNDFKDPDKGYAQYIDVDSFIDYWIVFEVMGNHELGNPGSVYMHKDRGGKLVAGPCWDFDWGVLSYNTSPQARTGLVNGNAIWYGRLRQDPAFEARLKARFNELLPKLETIPDYMDECEKRLTESARLNFAMWNPAEDASQNGGYIINGDENMSFHDAVARLKSIYKERLRVIPAKL
;
A
#
# COMPACT_ATOMS: atom_id res chain seq x y z
N MET A 1 30.56 -4.37 -38.92
CA MET A 1 30.23 -5.77 -39.23
C MET A 1 30.45 -6.62 -38.01
N LYS A 2 29.42 -6.94 -37.30
CA LYS A 2 29.26 -8.13 -36.45
C LYS A 2 27.75 -8.36 -36.31
N LYS A 3 27.29 -9.43 -36.92
CA LYS A 3 25.92 -9.89 -36.94
C LYS A 3 25.61 -10.49 -35.55
N SER A 4 24.63 -9.95 -34.83
CA SER A 4 24.02 -10.66 -33.70
C SER A 4 23.00 -11.66 -34.23
N LEU A 5 23.22 -12.89 -33.88
CA LEU A 5 22.40 -14.04 -34.18
C LEU A 5 21.25 -14.07 -33.17
N CYS A 6 20.02 -13.79 -33.58
CA CYS A 6 18.85 -14.11 -32.81
C CYS A 6 18.66 -15.63 -32.80
N VAL A 7 18.85 -16.25 -31.64
CA VAL A 7 18.49 -17.65 -31.43
C VAL A 7 17.01 -17.69 -31.06
N VAL A 8 16.19 -18.16 -31.99
CA VAL A 8 14.81 -18.55 -31.69
C VAL A 8 14.90 -19.91 -30.98
N LEU A 9 14.70 -19.94 -29.69
CA LEU A 9 14.50 -21.19 -28.94
C LEU A 9 13.07 -21.68 -29.19
N GLY A 10 12.92 -22.60 -30.09
CA GLY A 10 11.72 -23.44 -30.18
C GLY A 10 11.65 -24.33 -28.94
N ALA A 11 10.56 -24.26 -28.20
CA ALA A 11 10.30 -25.14 -27.08
C ALA A 11 10.06 -26.58 -27.59
N ALA A 12 11.09 -27.41 -27.49
CA ALA A 12 10.95 -28.84 -27.74
C ALA A 12 10.40 -29.52 -26.47
N LEU A 13 9.22 -30.10 -26.56
CA LEU A 13 8.66 -30.97 -25.53
C LEU A 13 9.46 -32.27 -25.49
N VAL A 14 10.23 -32.50 -24.42
CA VAL A 14 10.91 -33.79 -24.19
C VAL A 14 9.93 -34.75 -23.55
N CYS A 15 9.42 -35.71 -24.29
CA CYS A 15 8.73 -36.86 -23.72
C CYS A 15 9.74 -37.94 -23.34
N ALA A 16 9.74 -38.36 -22.06
CA ALA A 16 10.50 -39.52 -21.61
C ALA A 16 9.96 -40.81 -22.24
N ALA A 17 10.87 -41.58 -22.83
CA ALA A 17 10.59 -42.87 -23.46
C ALA A 17 10.23 -43.92 -22.39
N CYS A 18 9.13 -44.64 -22.59
CA CYS A 18 8.92 -45.97 -22.05
C CYS A 18 8.85 -46.98 -23.19
N SER A 19 9.50 -48.09 -22.93
CA SER A 19 9.80 -49.24 -23.80
C SER A 19 8.66 -49.78 -24.65
N GLU A 20 9.05 -50.20 -25.84
CA GLU A 20 8.26 -50.86 -26.87
C GLU A 20 7.54 -52.13 -26.39
N LYS A 21 6.25 -52.19 -26.68
CA LYS A 21 5.53 -53.41 -27.07
C LYS A 21 4.74 -53.04 -28.31
N GLU A 22 5.01 -53.76 -29.38
CA GLU A 22 4.22 -53.71 -30.61
C GLU A 22 2.79 -54.17 -30.32
N GLU A 23 1.81 -53.29 -30.56
CA GLU A 23 0.39 -53.63 -30.70
C GLU A 23 -0.07 -53.30 -32.11
N PRO A 24 -1.11 -54.03 -32.64
CA PRO A 24 -1.45 -54.02 -34.05
C PRO A 24 -2.06 -52.67 -34.50
N ALA A 25 -1.81 -52.35 -35.75
CA ALA A 25 -2.29 -51.18 -36.46
C ALA A 25 -3.83 -50.99 -36.34
N GLY A 26 -4.23 -49.90 -35.68
CA GLY A 26 -5.64 -49.48 -35.66
C GLY A 26 -5.94 -48.48 -34.55
N ASN A 27 -5.99 -47.22 -34.90
CA ASN A 27 -6.39 -46.00 -34.22
C ASN A 27 -5.21 -45.12 -33.77
N ASP A 28 -4.66 -44.39 -34.72
CA ASP A 28 -3.87 -43.20 -34.40
C ASP A 28 -4.72 -42.23 -33.57
N PRO A 29 -4.14 -41.65 -32.49
CA PRO A 29 -4.84 -40.63 -31.71
C PRO A 29 -5.14 -39.40 -32.58
N VAL A 30 -6.41 -39.13 -32.80
CA VAL A 30 -6.91 -38.05 -33.65
C VAL A 30 -7.41 -36.93 -32.77
N VAL A 31 -6.88 -35.71 -32.91
CA VAL A 31 -7.50 -34.53 -32.33
C VAL A 31 -8.83 -34.32 -33.01
N ARG A 32 -9.95 -34.47 -32.29
CA ARG A 32 -11.31 -34.35 -32.84
C ARG A 32 -11.87 -32.95 -32.70
N SER A 33 -11.58 -32.29 -31.58
CA SER A 33 -12.00 -30.92 -31.37
C SER A 33 -11.07 -30.20 -30.37
N VAL A 34 -11.04 -28.88 -30.48
CA VAL A 34 -10.39 -27.96 -29.56
C VAL A 34 -11.46 -27.02 -29.01
N GLN A 35 -11.60 -26.93 -27.70
CA GLN A 35 -12.60 -26.06 -27.05
C GLN A 35 -11.90 -25.07 -26.14
N VAL A 36 -12.17 -23.77 -26.32
CA VAL A 36 -11.69 -22.69 -25.47
C VAL A 36 -12.66 -22.45 -24.32
N ALA A 37 -12.14 -22.18 -23.14
CA ALA A 37 -12.94 -21.97 -21.94
C ALA A 37 -13.64 -20.59 -21.89
N SER A 38 -13.22 -19.64 -22.74
CA SER A 38 -13.78 -18.29 -22.80
C SER A 38 -13.98 -17.87 -24.26
N SER A 39 -15.09 -17.17 -24.52
CA SER A 39 -15.36 -16.56 -25.82
C SER A 39 -14.70 -15.19 -26.01
N ALA A 40 -14.10 -14.62 -24.95
CA ALA A 40 -13.37 -13.36 -25.01
C ALA A 40 -12.19 -13.38 -24.05
N LEU A 41 -11.08 -12.78 -24.47
CA LEU A 41 -9.84 -12.64 -23.73
C LEU A 41 -9.33 -11.21 -23.85
N GLU A 42 -9.25 -10.51 -22.73
CA GLU A 42 -8.57 -9.21 -22.67
C GLU A 42 -7.08 -9.42 -22.41
N ILE A 43 -6.23 -8.80 -23.23
CA ILE A 43 -4.79 -8.76 -23.01
C ILE A 43 -4.40 -7.32 -22.73
N LEU A 44 -3.81 -7.08 -21.57
CA LEU A 44 -3.34 -5.76 -21.23
C LEU A 44 -2.14 -5.38 -22.10
N PRO A 45 -2.01 -4.14 -22.59
CA PRO A 45 -0.89 -3.71 -23.41
C PRO A 45 0.47 -4.02 -22.75
N GLY A 46 1.35 -4.71 -23.47
CA GLY A 46 2.63 -5.20 -22.96
C GLY A 46 2.54 -6.37 -21.98
N GLY A 47 1.33 -6.83 -21.65
CA GLY A 47 1.04 -7.92 -20.73
C GLY A 47 0.80 -9.26 -21.41
N SER A 48 0.36 -10.24 -20.64
CA SER A 48 -0.09 -11.55 -21.13
C SER A 48 -1.37 -11.97 -20.42
N ALA A 49 -2.19 -12.76 -21.09
CA ALA A 49 -3.38 -13.37 -20.52
C ALA A 49 -3.35 -14.89 -20.73
N VAL A 50 -4.05 -15.63 -19.87
CA VAL A 50 -4.12 -17.08 -19.88
C VAL A 50 -5.49 -17.51 -20.37
N LEU A 51 -5.52 -18.30 -21.45
CA LEU A 51 -6.74 -18.90 -21.98
C LEU A 51 -6.71 -20.42 -21.76
N PRO A 52 -7.53 -20.96 -20.85
CA PRO A 52 -7.70 -22.40 -20.73
C PRO A 52 -8.39 -22.98 -21.95
N PHE A 53 -7.94 -24.13 -22.42
CA PHE A 53 -8.59 -24.89 -23.48
C PHE A 53 -8.49 -26.40 -23.26
N THR A 54 -9.36 -27.15 -23.90
CA THR A 54 -9.39 -28.60 -23.86
C THR A 54 -9.29 -29.18 -25.25
N VAL A 55 -8.70 -30.35 -25.32
CA VAL A 55 -8.59 -31.12 -26.55
C VAL A 55 -9.32 -32.46 -26.39
N GLU A 56 -10.24 -32.73 -27.29
CA GLU A 56 -10.94 -34.00 -27.32
C GLU A 56 -10.07 -35.02 -28.03
N ASP A 57 -9.24 -35.64 -27.36
CA ASP A 57 -8.60 -36.95 -27.49
C ASP A 57 -7.62 -37.14 -26.33
N LYS A 58 -7.75 -38.25 -25.67
CA LYS A 58 -6.99 -38.52 -24.43
C LYS A 58 -5.51 -38.79 -24.64
N GLU A 59 -5.09 -39.08 -25.86
CA GLU A 59 -3.72 -39.49 -26.23
C GLU A 59 -3.05 -38.55 -27.22
N ALA A 60 -3.70 -37.46 -27.58
CA ALA A 60 -3.20 -36.54 -28.60
C ALA A 60 -1.82 -35.97 -28.21
N SER A 61 -0.86 -36.20 -29.09
CA SER A 61 0.40 -35.45 -29.13
C SER A 61 0.32 -34.42 -30.25
N PHE A 62 0.87 -33.27 -30.01
CA PHE A 62 0.88 -32.17 -30.98
C PHE A 62 2.27 -32.03 -31.58
N LEU A 63 2.32 -31.64 -32.86
CA LEU A 63 3.53 -31.15 -33.49
C LEU A 63 3.67 -29.64 -33.22
N GLU A 64 2.56 -28.91 -33.24
CA GLU A 64 2.56 -27.48 -33.14
C GLU A 64 1.21 -26.98 -32.59
N VAL A 65 1.23 -25.85 -31.87
CA VAL A 65 0.04 -25.06 -31.45
C VAL A 65 0.29 -23.63 -31.88
N LYS A 66 -0.69 -23.01 -32.53
CA LYS A 66 -0.65 -21.63 -33.01
C LYS A 66 -1.93 -20.89 -32.67
N LEU A 67 -1.85 -19.56 -32.73
CA LEU A 67 -3.03 -18.68 -32.85
C LEU A 67 -3.18 -18.34 -34.33
N LEU A 68 -4.35 -18.60 -34.88
CA LEU A 68 -4.67 -18.26 -36.26
C LEU A 68 -5.95 -17.41 -36.32
N LEU A 69 -6.00 -16.52 -37.29
CA LEU A 69 -7.20 -15.78 -37.68
C LEU A 69 -7.99 -16.60 -38.72
N ASP A 70 -9.24 -16.21 -38.99
CA ASP A 70 -10.12 -16.87 -39.97
C ASP A 70 -9.46 -17.09 -41.33
N GLY A 71 -8.53 -16.22 -41.74
CA GLY A 71 -7.75 -16.34 -42.97
C GLY A 71 -6.54 -17.25 -42.86
N GLY A 72 -6.29 -17.95 -41.75
CA GLY A 72 -5.16 -18.82 -41.53
C GLY A 72 -3.81 -18.10 -41.27
N GLN A 73 -3.84 -16.80 -41.04
CA GLN A 73 -2.68 -15.98 -40.72
C GLN A 73 -2.50 -15.88 -39.20
N GLU A 74 -1.25 -15.74 -38.75
CA GLU A 74 -0.98 -15.45 -37.36
C GLU A 74 -1.28 -13.95 -37.07
N PRO A 75 -1.85 -13.60 -35.91
CA PRO A 75 -2.08 -12.21 -35.54
C PRO A 75 -0.76 -11.45 -35.36
N GLU A 76 -0.73 -10.18 -35.77
CA GLU A 76 0.42 -9.28 -35.54
C GLU A 76 0.41 -8.65 -34.15
N GLU A 77 -0.79 -8.46 -33.58
CA GLU A 77 -1.02 -7.71 -32.36
C GLU A 77 -0.65 -8.47 -31.08
N PHE A 78 -0.66 -9.78 -31.15
CA PHE A 78 -0.35 -10.68 -30.03
C PHE A 78 0.18 -12.01 -30.53
N SER A 79 0.83 -12.77 -29.65
CA SER A 79 1.44 -14.06 -30.00
C SER A 79 1.25 -15.09 -28.88
N LEU A 80 1.29 -16.37 -29.27
CA LEU A 80 1.35 -17.47 -28.31
C LEU A 80 2.75 -17.54 -27.70
N ARG A 81 2.85 -17.30 -26.39
CA ARG A 81 4.12 -17.36 -25.66
C ARG A 81 4.47 -18.76 -25.22
N GLU A 82 3.53 -19.49 -24.65
CA GLU A 82 3.73 -20.85 -24.16
C GLU A 82 2.41 -21.60 -24.00
N ILE A 83 2.48 -22.93 -23.99
CA ILE A 83 1.39 -23.83 -23.63
C ILE A 83 1.76 -24.56 -22.35
N VAL A 84 0.92 -24.44 -21.36
CA VAL A 84 1.06 -25.15 -20.08
C VAL A 84 0.03 -26.27 -20.01
N ARG A 85 0.49 -27.49 -19.67
CA ARG A 85 -0.42 -28.63 -19.49
C ARG A 85 -1.18 -28.50 -18.18
N GLY A 86 -2.49 -28.65 -18.22
CA GLY A 86 -3.35 -28.68 -17.04
C GLY A 86 -3.23 -29.99 -16.24
N VAL A 87 -3.88 -30.02 -15.09
CA VAL A 87 -3.90 -31.17 -14.18
C VAL A 87 -4.73 -32.31 -14.77
N GLU A 88 -5.83 -31.98 -15.43
CA GLU A 88 -6.70 -32.97 -16.07
C GLU A 88 -6.16 -33.34 -17.44
N ARG A 89 -6.30 -34.61 -17.80
CA ARG A 89 -5.87 -35.11 -19.11
C ARG A 89 -6.67 -34.44 -20.24
N GLY A 90 -5.97 -33.87 -21.22
CA GLY A 90 -6.56 -33.12 -22.32
C GLY A 90 -6.82 -31.65 -22.02
N SER A 91 -6.50 -31.16 -20.81
CA SER A 91 -6.59 -29.74 -20.47
C SER A 91 -5.25 -29.02 -20.63
N TYR A 92 -5.30 -27.80 -21.13
CA TYR A 92 -4.15 -26.94 -21.42
C TYR A 92 -4.46 -25.48 -21.11
N GLN A 93 -3.41 -24.68 -20.98
CA GLN A 93 -3.48 -23.24 -20.88
C GLN A 93 -2.59 -22.61 -21.94
N ALA A 94 -3.15 -21.75 -22.78
CA ALA A 94 -2.41 -20.90 -23.70
C ALA A 94 -2.07 -19.58 -23.02
N VAL A 95 -0.80 -19.25 -22.90
CA VAL A 95 -0.35 -17.93 -22.44
C VAL A 95 -0.15 -17.08 -23.70
N ILE A 96 -1.01 -16.08 -23.87
CA ILE A 96 -1.04 -15.18 -25.02
C ILE A 96 -0.48 -13.83 -24.58
N GLN A 97 0.51 -13.31 -25.30
CA GLN A 97 1.22 -12.08 -24.98
C GLN A 97 0.97 -11.01 -26.03
N ASP A 98 0.73 -9.78 -25.57
CA ASP A 98 0.68 -8.57 -26.40
C ASP A 98 2.00 -8.33 -27.12
N ALA A 99 1.95 -7.96 -28.40
CA ALA A 99 3.13 -7.70 -29.21
C ALA A 99 3.79 -6.33 -28.93
N GLY A 100 3.21 -5.52 -28.06
CA GLY A 100 3.76 -4.22 -27.67
C GLY A 100 3.65 -3.13 -28.74
N LEU A 101 2.70 -3.25 -29.68
CA LEU A 101 2.52 -2.29 -30.76
C LEU A 101 1.95 -0.93 -30.32
N GLY A 102 1.55 -0.78 -29.05
CA GLY A 102 1.05 0.48 -28.49
C GLY A 102 -0.26 0.99 -29.10
N ARG A 103 -1.03 0.11 -29.72
CA ARG A 103 -2.34 0.42 -30.32
C ARG A 103 -3.43 -0.52 -29.81
N ASN A 104 -4.68 -0.03 -29.80
CA ASN A 104 -5.84 -0.88 -29.55
C ASN A 104 -6.01 -1.92 -30.64
N TYR A 105 -6.48 -3.08 -30.25
CA TYR A 105 -6.96 -4.10 -31.18
C TYR A 105 -8.19 -4.79 -30.57
N ASP A 106 -9.02 -5.29 -31.48
CA ASP A 106 -10.24 -6.01 -31.14
C ASP A 106 -10.48 -7.01 -32.27
N ARG A 107 -10.18 -8.29 -32.01
CA ARG A 107 -10.20 -9.38 -32.97
C ARG A 107 -11.18 -10.44 -32.48
N ASP A 108 -12.24 -10.69 -33.20
CA ASP A 108 -13.26 -11.70 -32.89
C ASP A 108 -13.12 -13.00 -33.72
N ASP A 109 -12.06 -13.06 -34.53
CA ASP A 109 -11.76 -14.11 -35.49
C ASP A 109 -10.52 -14.97 -35.09
N VAL A 110 -10.21 -15.10 -33.81
CA VAL A 110 -9.03 -15.79 -33.30
C VAL A 110 -9.35 -17.25 -32.97
N HIS A 111 -8.47 -18.16 -33.35
CA HIS A 111 -8.58 -19.60 -33.06
C HIS A 111 -7.31 -20.13 -32.42
N ILE A 112 -7.44 -21.10 -31.51
CA ILE A 112 -6.35 -22.01 -31.17
C ILE A 112 -6.33 -23.08 -32.22
N ALA A 113 -5.22 -23.18 -32.94
CA ALA A 113 -4.98 -24.15 -34.02
C ALA A 113 -3.92 -25.17 -33.58
N ILE A 114 -4.25 -26.45 -33.66
CA ILE A 114 -3.38 -27.54 -33.24
C ILE A 114 -3.05 -28.38 -34.45
N LEU A 115 -1.75 -28.60 -34.72
CA LEU A 115 -1.27 -29.57 -35.67
C LEU A 115 -1.04 -30.90 -34.95
N PRO A 116 -1.92 -31.91 -35.15
CA PRO A 116 -1.76 -33.19 -34.51
C PRO A 116 -0.60 -33.97 -35.10
N ARG A 117 0.06 -34.78 -34.29
CA ARG A 117 1.04 -35.74 -34.76
C ARG A 117 0.28 -36.96 -35.32
N SER A 118 0.13 -37.03 -36.64
CA SER A 118 -0.42 -38.23 -37.29
C SER A 118 0.65 -38.89 -38.16
N PRO A 119 1.03 -40.16 -37.87
CA PRO A 119 1.99 -40.90 -38.65
C PRO A 119 1.44 -41.40 -40.02
N SER A 120 0.10 -41.42 -40.17
CA SER A 120 -0.52 -42.23 -41.24
C SER A 120 -1.14 -41.45 -42.41
N THR A 121 -1.34 -40.13 -42.32
CA THR A 121 -2.14 -39.44 -43.33
C THR A 121 -1.40 -38.45 -44.22
N GLY A 122 -0.20 -38.01 -43.86
CA GLY A 122 0.62 -37.11 -44.69
C GLY A 122 0.00 -35.74 -45.00
N ASN A 123 -1.09 -35.39 -44.31
CA ASN A 123 -1.78 -34.13 -44.49
C ASN A 123 -1.57 -33.28 -43.23
N ASP A 124 -0.79 -32.22 -43.39
CA ASP A 124 -0.59 -31.19 -42.37
C ASP A 124 -1.84 -30.27 -42.34
N TYR A 125 -2.83 -30.63 -41.54
CA TYR A 125 -3.99 -29.73 -41.31
C TYR A 125 -4.15 -29.43 -39.84
N TYR A 126 -4.46 -28.16 -39.55
CA TYR A 126 -4.74 -27.73 -38.20
C TYR A 126 -6.21 -28.01 -37.81
N VAL A 127 -6.40 -28.55 -36.61
CA VAL A 127 -7.70 -28.59 -35.96
C VAL A 127 -7.86 -27.32 -35.17
N GLN A 128 -8.90 -26.53 -35.49
CA GLN A 128 -9.12 -25.22 -34.87
C GLN A 128 -10.26 -25.25 -33.84
N SER A 129 -10.14 -24.41 -32.80
CA SER A 129 -11.25 -24.12 -31.90
C SER A 129 -12.35 -23.30 -32.61
N SER A 130 -13.50 -23.12 -31.98
CA SER A 130 -14.37 -22.00 -32.33
C SER A 130 -13.61 -20.68 -32.19
N ALA A 131 -14.03 -19.67 -32.97
CA ALA A 131 -13.48 -18.32 -32.84
C ALA A 131 -13.74 -17.76 -31.45
N PHE A 132 -12.78 -17.01 -30.92
CA PHE A 132 -12.92 -16.24 -29.70
C PHE A 132 -12.36 -14.84 -29.91
N ARG A 133 -12.86 -13.91 -29.10
CA ARG A 133 -12.44 -12.52 -29.18
C ARG A 133 -11.16 -12.29 -28.37
N VAL A 134 -10.18 -11.63 -28.96
CA VAL A 134 -8.98 -11.12 -28.27
C VAL A 134 -8.92 -9.61 -28.47
N PHE A 135 -8.91 -8.87 -27.37
CA PHE A 135 -8.90 -7.42 -27.45
C PHE A 135 -7.94 -6.80 -26.44
N SER A 136 -7.45 -5.62 -26.77
CA SER A 136 -6.66 -4.77 -25.90
C SER A 136 -7.09 -3.32 -26.09
N GLU A 137 -7.44 -2.67 -25.01
CA GLU A 137 -7.66 -1.22 -25.03
C GLU A 137 -6.33 -0.52 -24.76
N ALA A 138 -5.98 0.49 -25.58
CA ALA A 138 -4.80 1.29 -25.32
C ALA A 138 -4.95 1.99 -23.99
N ASN A 139 -3.96 1.85 -23.14
CA ASN A 139 -3.90 2.65 -21.95
C ASN A 139 -3.48 4.09 -22.28
N PRO A 140 -3.84 5.04 -21.41
CA PRO A 140 -3.26 6.36 -21.46
C PRO A 140 -1.73 6.31 -21.50
N PRO A 141 -1.06 7.27 -22.15
CA PRO A 141 0.40 7.33 -22.16
C PRO A 141 1.00 7.20 -20.75
N GLY A 142 2.12 6.53 -20.63
CA GLY A 142 2.81 6.32 -19.34
C GLY A 142 2.34 5.13 -18.52
N THR A 143 1.29 4.41 -18.96
CA THR A 143 0.81 3.23 -18.22
C THR A 143 1.83 2.10 -18.24
N VAL A 144 1.97 1.47 -17.09
CA VAL A 144 2.80 0.27 -16.87
C VAL A 144 2.01 -0.84 -16.17
N TYR A 145 2.47 -2.06 -16.32
CA TYR A 145 1.87 -3.24 -15.70
C TYR A 145 2.81 -3.83 -14.66
N THR A 146 2.51 -3.57 -13.39
CA THR A 146 3.25 -4.08 -12.24
C THR A 146 2.43 -5.05 -11.39
N GLY A 147 1.16 -5.29 -11.76
CA GLY A 147 0.20 -6.02 -10.94
C GLY A 147 -0.50 -5.12 -9.91
N LEU A 148 -0.12 -3.84 -9.80
CA LEU A 148 -0.79 -2.87 -8.95
C LEU A 148 -1.88 -2.11 -9.71
N PRO A 149 -2.91 -1.58 -9.01
CA PRO A 149 -3.83 -0.62 -9.62
C PRO A 149 -3.08 0.61 -10.12
N VAL A 150 -3.58 1.23 -11.19
CA VAL A 150 -2.99 2.45 -11.75
C VAL A 150 -3.95 3.62 -11.54
N VAL A 151 -3.47 4.65 -10.88
CA VAL A 151 -4.16 5.93 -10.70
C VAL A 151 -3.66 6.90 -11.75
N TYR A 152 -4.55 7.31 -12.64
CA TYR A 152 -4.32 8.36 -13.62
C TYR A 152 -4.84 9.67 -13.08
N VAL A 153 -4.01 10.70 -13.17
CA VAL A 153 -4.40 12.07 -12.83
C VAL A 153 -3.97 12.97 -13.98
N ASP A 154 -4.93 13.62 -14.59
CA ASP A 154 -4.69 14.56 -15.67
C ASP A 154 -5.13 15.96 -15.25
N THR A 155 -4.17 16.86 -15.09
CA THR A 155 -4.43 18.25 -14.73
C THR A 155 -4.95 19.03 -15.93
N GLN A 156 -5.79 20.01 -15.69
CA GLN A 156 -6.34 20.85 -16.74
C GLN A 156 -5.21 21.52 -17.54
N GLY A 157 -5.16 21.25 -18.84
CA GLY A 157 -4.13 21.77 -19.74
C GLY A 157 -2.72 21.21 -19.49
N GLY A 158 -2.57 20.08 -18.78
CA GLY A 158 -1.28 19.49 -18.46
C GLY A 158 -0.46 20.31 -17.45
N GLN A 159 -1.10 21.17 -16.67
CA GLN A 159 -0.45 22.06 -15.71
C GLN A 159 0.34 21.28 -14.65
N GLY A 160 1.56 21.75 -14.32
CA GLY A 160 2.36 21.20 -13.22
C GLY A 160 1.79 21.54 -11.84
N ILE A 161 2.11 20.71 -10.84
CA ILE A 161 1.71 20.89 -9.44
C ILE A 161 2.91 21.40 -8.66
N TYR A 162 2.90 22.65 -8.25
CA TYR A 162 4.04 23.34 -7.63
C TYR A 162 3.76 23.89 -6.22
N SER A 163 2.51 23.83 -5.76
CA SER A 163 2.08 24.39 -4.47
C SER A 163 1.52 23.31 -3.54
N LYS A 164 1.71 23.50 -2.23
CA LYS A 164 1.01 22.77 -1.16
C LYS A 164 -0.30 23.46 -0.77
N GLU A 165 -0.49 24.70 -1.16
CA GLU A 165 -1.64 25.52 -0.77
C GLU A 165 -2.68 25.57 -1.89
N GLU A 166 -2.23 25.81 -3.12
CA GLU A 166 -3.09 26.00 -4.28
C GLU A 166 -3.43 24.69 -4.95
N TYR A 167 -4.72 24.48 -5.20
CA TYR A 167 -5.22 23.34 -5.94
C TYR A 167 -5.19 23.58 -7.45
N VAL A 168 -4.83 22.54 -8.18
CA VAL A 168 -4.93 22.46 -9.63
C VAL A 168 -6.15 21.59 -9.97
N LYS A 169 -6.99 22.06 -10.89
CA LYS A 169 -8.11 21.28 -11.44
C LYS A 169 -7.59 20.09 -12.22
N ALA A 170 -8.18 18.93 -12.01
CA ALA A 170 -7.77 17.68 -12.63
C ALA A 170 -8.95 16.72 -12.82
N SER A 171 -8.72 15.65 -13.56
CA SER A 171 -9.52 14.45 -13.54
C SER A 171 -8.72 13.28 -12.95
N LEU A 172 -9.43 12.31 -12.38
CA LEU A 172 -8.87 11.09 -11.84
C LEU A 172 -9.61 9.89 -12.42
N LYS A 173 -8.85 8.91 -12.91
CA LYS A 173 -9.32 7.60 -13.33
C LYS A 173 -8.50 6.53 -12.63
N ILE A 174 -9.10 5.39 -12.30
CA ILE A 174 -8.37 4.25 -11.76
C ILE A 174 -8.59 3.04 -12.65
N ARG A 175 -7.49 2.45 -13.09
CA ARG A 175 -7.51 1.11 -13.64
C ARG A 175 -7.33 0.13 -12.49
N GLY A 176 -8.33 -0.73 -12.30
CA GLY A 176 -8.34 -1.76 -11.28
C GLY A 176 -7.46 -2.96 -11.62
N THR A 177 -7.58 -3.99 -10.79
CA THR A 177 -6.98 -5.32 -10.96
C THR A 177 -8.03 -6.36 -10.59
N GLU A 178 -7.73 -7.64 -10.66
CA GLU A 178 -8.65 -8.68 -10.15
C GLU A 178 -9.05 -8.50 -8.68
N GLN A 179 -8.17 -7.89 -7.89
CA GLN A 179 -8.40 -7.66 -6.45
C GLN A 179 -9.10 -6.33 -6.15
N TYR A 180 -8.98 -5.34 -7.02
CA TYR A 180 -9.43 -3.98 -6.76
C TYR A 180 -10.24 -3.43 -7.93
N ASP A 181 -11.43 -2.92 -7.64
CA ASP A 181 -12.27 -2.27 -8.63
C ASP A 181 -11.58 -1.01 -9.20
N GLY A 182 -11.82 -0.76 -10.47
CA GLY A 182 -11.46 0.50 -11.13
C GLY A 182 -12.42 1.64 -10.76
N LEU A 183 -12.10 2.82 -11.25
CA LEU A 183 -12.98 4.00 -11.19
C LEU A 183 -12.95 4.69 -12.54
N ASP A 184 -14.13 4.93 -13.11
CA ASP A 184 -14.29 5.79 -14.28
C ASP A 184 -13.82 7.22 -13.97
N GLU A 185 -13.52 7.97 -15.02
CA GLU A 185 -13.01 9.33 -14.87
C GLU A 185 -13.96 10.22 -14.06
N VAL A 186 -13.42 10.85 -13.02
CA VAL A 186 -14.13 11.79 -12.15
C VAL A 186 -13.34 13.08 -11.98
N ALA A 187 -14.04 14.20 -11.81
CA ALA A 187 -13.41 15.49 -11.56
C ALA A 187 -12.81 15.56 -10.14
N CYS A 188 -11.66 16.20 -10.04
CA CYS A 188 -10.98 16.42 -8.77
C CYS A 188 -10.12 17.68 -8.78
N ASP A 189 -9.68 18.06 -7.60
CA ASP A 189 -8.60 19.00 -7.35
C ASP A 189 -7.38 18.25 -6.82
N ILE A 190 -6.17 18.65 -7.23
CA ILE A 190 -4.93 18.07 -6.73
C ILE A 190 -3.95 19.16 -6.32
N ARG A 191 -3.19 18.92 -5.26
CA ARG A 191 -2.09 19.79 -4.83
C ARG A 191 -0.96 18.98 -4.17
N GLY A 192 0.17 19.60 -3.98
CA GLY A 192 1.24 19.05 -3.16
C GLY A 192 0.84 18.91 -1.69
N ARG A 193 1.59 18.09 -0.95
CA ARG A 193 1.45 17.93 0.50
C ARG A 193 2.78 17.55 1.16
N GLY A 194 2.78 17.51 2.49
CA GLY A 194 3.90 17.08 3.32
C GLY A 194 4.84 18.24 3.67
N ASN A 195 5.69 18.01 4.66
CA ASN A 195 6.71 18.95 5.11
C ASN A 195 8.03 18.62 4.41
N THR A 196 8.90 17.85 5.04
CA THR A 196 10.17 17.40 4.48
C THR A 196 9.98 16.64 3.16
N THR A 197 8.95 15.80 3.05
CA THR A 197 8.67 14.99 1.86
C THR A 197 8.33 15.82 0.61
N TRP A 198 7.88 17.08 0.77
CA TRP A 198 7.66 17.99 -0.36
C TRP A 198 8.96 18.49 -1.00
N TYR A 199 10.05 18.50 -0.27
CA TYR A 199 11.36 18.93 -0.80
C TYR A 199 12.06 17.83 -1.61
N TRP A 200 11.66 16.56 -1.45
CA TRP A 200 12.23 15.45 -2.20
C TRP A 200 11.84 15.49 -3.68
N PRO A 201 12.63 14.88 -4.59
CA PRO A 201 12.33 14.83 -6.03
C PRO A 201 10.96 14.23 -6.35
N LYS A 202 10.61 13.11 -5.72
CA LYS A 202 9.32 12.44 -5.87
C LYS A 202 8.30 13.03 -4.90
N LYS A 203 7.30 13.74 -5.44
CA LYS A 203 6.37 14.54 -4.64
C LYS A 203 5.16 13.74 -4.16
N PRO A 204 4.74 13.89 -2.91
CA PRO A 204 3.44 13.40 -2.44
C PRO A 204 2.31 14.39 -2.79
N TYR A 205 1.08 13.86 -2.95
CA TYR A 205 -0.06 14.67 -3.37
C TYR A 205 -1.28 14.48 -2.47
N LEU A 206 -2.11 15.52 -2.40
CA LEU A 206 -3.46 15.50 -1.83
C LEU A 206 -4.47 15.65 -2.95
N ILE A 207 -5.41 14.72 -3.03
CA ILE A 207 -6.52 14.70 -3.98
C ILE A 207 -7.81 15.04 -3.25
N LYS A 208 -8.61 15.92 -3.86
CA LYS A 208 -9.96 16.25 -3.40
C LYS A 208 -10.95 16.02 -4.56
N LEU A 209 -11.65 14.92 -4.52
CA LEU A 209 -12.70 14.59 -5.49
C LEU A 209 -13.89 15.56 -5.36
N ASP A 210 -14.54 15.88 -6.46
CA ASP A 210 -15.74 16.72 -6.45
C ASP A 210 -16.90 15.99 -5.75
N GLU A 211 -17.00 14.67 -5.91
CA GLU A 211 -17.99 13.82 -5.25
C GLU A 211 -17.31 12.74 -4.39
N LYS A 212 -17.99 12.28 -3.33
CA LYS A 212 -17.50 11.19 -2.46
C LYS A 212 -17.44 9.87 -3.23
N GLN A 213 -16.26 9.29 -3.41
CA GLN A 213 -16.05 7.98 -4.01
C GLN A 213 -15.46 6.99 -3.01
N SER A 214 -15.79 5.70 -3.19
CA SER A 214 -15.09 4.59 -2.56
C SER A 214 -13.92 4.22 -3.45
N LEU A 215 -12.70 4.24 -2.92
CA LEU A 215 -11.52 3.77 -3.64
C LEU A 215 -11.05 2.46 -3.01
N PHE A 216 -10.92 1.41 -3.82
CA PHE A 216 -10.41 0.10 -3.39
C PHE A 216 -11.14 -0.51 -2.19
N GLY A 217 -12.46 -0.34 -2.12
CA GLY A 217 -13.29 -0.84 -1.01
C GLY A 217 -13.25 0.02 0.27
N MET A 218 -12.42 1.05 0.33
CA MET A 218 -12.42 1.99 1.46
C MET A 218 -13.67 2.87 1.48
N PRO A 219 -14.11 3.36 2.65
CA PRO A 219 -15.33 4.17 2.77
C PRO A 219 -15.33 5.41 1.86
N LYS A 220 -16.52 5.75 1.31
CA LYS A 220 -16.67 6.90 0.43
C LYS A 220 -16.22 8.21 1.08
N HIS A 221 -15.27 8.87 0.43
CA HIS A 221 -14.78 10.18 0.86
C HIS A 221 -14.32 11.02 -0.33
N LYS A 222 -14.18 12.36 -0.13
CA LYS A 222 -13.63 13.26 -1.16
C LYS A 222 -12.11 13.35 -1.12
N ARG A 223 -11.47 13.16 0.05
CA ARG A 223 -10.04 13.45 0.23
C ARG A 223 -9.21 12.19 0.38
N TRP A 224 -8.17 12.10 -0.45
CA TRP A 224 -7.23 10.98 -0.54
C TRP A 224 -5.80 11.50 -0.65
N ILE A 225 -4.85 10.72 -0.19
CA ILE A 225 -3.43 11.08 -0.24
C ILE A 225 -2.67 10.03 -1.06
N LEU A 226 -1.75 10.51 -1.89
CA LEU A 226 -0.74 9.71 -2.55
C LEU A 226 0.59 9.96 -1.84
N LEU A 227 1.02 9.05 -0.98
CA LEU A 227 2.33 9.08 -0.34
C LEU A 227 3.38 8.60 -1.33
N ALA A 228 4.46 9.35 -1.47
CA ALA A 228 5.51 9.06 -2.44
C ALA A 228 6.45 7.93 -2.00
N ASN A 229 6.57 7.66 -0.69
CA ASN A 229 7.47 6.70 -0.07
C ASN A 229 8.92 6.80 -0.62
N PHE A 230 9.39 8.05 -0.90
CA PHE A 230 10.64 8.28 -1.61
C PHE A 230 11.84 7.71 -0.85
N MET A 231 11.91 7.92 0.47
CA MET A 231 13.01 7.46 1.31
C MET A 231 12.88 6.00 1.76
N ASP A 232 11.77 5.34 1.44
CA ASP A 232 11.53 3.96 1.82
C ASP A 232 11.97 2.99 0.71
N ARG A 233 13.16 2.43 0.83
CA ARG A 233 13.69 1.43 -0.12
C ARG A 233 12.84 0.16 -0.19
N THR A 234 12.02 -0.08 0.83
CA THR A 234 11.09 -1.23 0.85
C THR A 234 9.73 -0.91 0.24
N LEU A 235 9.37 0.35 0.06
CA LEU A 235 8.04 0.83 -0.37
C LEU A 235 6.87 0.34 0.50
N MET A 236 7.14 -0.30 1.64
CA MET A 236 6.10 -0.95 2.44
C MET A 236 6.07 -0.55 3.93
N ARG A 237 6.95 0.35 4.41
CA ARG A 237 6.96 0.73 5.84
C ARG A 237 5.60 1.27 6.30
N ASN A 238 5.04 2.25 5.59
CA ASN A 238 3.69 2.75 5.87
C ASN A 238 2.63 1.63 5.75
N LEU A 239 2.67 0.83 4.70
CA LEU A 239 1.73 -0.25 4.44
C LEU A 239 1.71 -1.29 5.58
N VAL A 240 2.90 -1.75 6.01
CA VAL A 240 3.05 -2.72 7.10
C VAL A 240 2.63 -2.10 8.44
N SER A 241 2.96 -0.83 8.68
CA SER A 241 2.56 -0.14 9.93
C SER A 241 1.05 0.04 10.04
N MET A 242 0.38 0.39 8.93
CA MET A 242 -1.09 0.43 8.92
C MET A 242 -1.70 -0.97 9.10
N LYS A 243 -1.06 -2.01 8.59
CA LYS A 243 -1.47 -3.40 8.86
C LYS A 243 -1.35 -3.75 10.34
N VAL A 244 -0.24 -3.41 10.99
CA VAL A 244 -0.06 -3.58 12.44
C VAL A 244 -1.10 -2.77 13.21
N ALA A 245 -1.28 -1.49 12.89
CA ALA A 245 -2.28 -0.63 13.54
C ALA A 245 -3.71 -1.17 13.39
N SER A 246 -4.05 -1.78 12.25
CA SER A 246 -5.38 -2.37 12.02
C SER A 246 -5.68 -3.61 12.89
N MET A 247 -4.67 -4.18 13.55
CA MET A 247 -4.85 -5.28 14.51
C MET A 247 -5.21 -4.78 15.92
N MET A 248 -5.10 -3.47 16.17
CA MET A 248 -5.30 -2.83 17.47
C MET A 248 -6.77 -2.48 17.67
N SER A 249 -7.48 -3.29 18.45
CA SER A 249 -8.94 -3.13 18.65
C SER A 249 -9.34 -1.89 19.46
N HIS A 250 -8.39 -1.25 20.15
CA HIS A 250 -8.65 -0.05 20.94
C HIS A 250 -8.26 1.25 20.20
N LEU A 251 -7.73 1.17 18.99
CA LEU A 251 -7.63 2.32 18.11
C LEU A 251 -8.97 2.52 17.39
N ALA A 252 -9.55 3.69 17.57
CA ALA A 252 -10.89 3.98 17.05
C ALA A 252 -10.97 3.88 15.53
N TRP A 253 -9.89 4.20 14.84
CA TRP A 253 -9.76 4.12 13.39
C TRP A 253 -8.30 4.01 12.97
N THR A 254 -8.06 3.27 11.89
CA THR A 254 -6.75 3.16 11.21
C THR A 254 -6.95 3.48 9.74
N PRO A 255 -6.13 4.36 9.13
CA PRO A 255 -6.24 4.67 7.70
C PRO A 255 -6.09 3.43 6.83
N GLY A 256 -7.06 3.21 5.95
CA GLY A 256 -6.95 2.23 4.87
C GLY A 256 -5.96 2.73 3.82
N CYS A 257 -5.18 1.80 3.24
CA CYS A 257 -4.20 2.15 2.21
C CYS A 257 -3.98 1.02 1.21
N VAL A 258 -3.62 1.39 -0.03
CA VAL A 258 -3.35 0.47 -1.13
C VAL A 258 -2.15 0.97 -1.94
N PRO A 259 -1.14 0.13 -2.23
CA PRO A 259 -0.07 0.48 -3.14
C PRO A 259 -0.60 0.58 -4.58
N VAL A 260 -0.19 1.62 -5.29
CA VAL A 260 -0.65 1.95 -6.64
C VAL A 260 0.50 2.46 -7.50
N GLU A 261 0.35 2.38 -8.81
CA GLU A 261 1.15 3.18 -9.74
C GLU A 261 0.46 4.53 -9.98
N LEU A 262 1.23 5.60 -10.08
CA LEU A 262 0.73 6.91 -10.47
C LEU A 262 1.15 7.25 -11.89
N VAL A 263 0.19 7.61 -12.72
CA VAL A 263 0.40 8.29 -14.00
C VAL A 263 -0.14 9.71 -13.89
N LEU A 264 0.74 10.70 -14.02
CA LEU A 264 0.39 12.11 -13.94
C LEU A 264 0.66 12.78 -15.28
N ASN A 265 -0.40 13.32 -15.91
CA ASN A 265 -0.32 13.95 -17.23
C ASN A 265 0.36 13.04 -18.28
N GLY A 266 -0.05 11.77 -18.30
CA GLY A 266 0.49 10.78 -19.21
C GLY A 266 1.93 10.33 -18.91
N LYS A 267 2.53 10.74 -17.79
CA LYS A 267 3.86 10.31 -17.36
C LYS A 267 3.78 9.39 -16.15
N HIS A 268 4.38 8.20 -16.26
CA HIS A 268 4.53 7.30 -15.12
C HIS A 268 5.43 7.93 -14.04
N MET A 269 4.93 7.98 -12.82
CA MET A 269 5.60 8.59 -11.67
C MET A 269 6.10 7.56 -10.64
N GLY A 270 5.92 6.27 -10.90
CA GLY A 270 6.34 5.18 -10.03
C GLY A 270 5.32 4.76 -9.00
N SER A 271 5.79 3.99 -8.04
CA SER A 271 5.00 3.42 -6.94
C SER A 271 4.59 4.47 -5.92
N TYR A 272 3.31 4.51 -5.58
CA TYR A 272 2.75 5.36 -4.51
C TYR A 272 1.92 4.52 -3.55
N LEU A 273 1.66 5.05 -2.36
CA LEU A 273 0.66 4.49 -1.46
C LEU A 273 -0.56 5.43 -1.45
N LEU A 274 -1.68 4.97 -2.00
CA LEU A 274 -2.94 5.68 -1.85
C LEU A 274 -3.50 5.36 -0.47
N ILE A 275 -3.77 6.39 0.32
CA ILE A 275 -4.17 6.27 1.73
C ILE A 275 -5.26 7.27 2.09
N GLU A 276 -6.11 6.91 3.03
CA GLU A 276 -7.10 7.80 3.61
C GLU A 276 -6.42 8.95 4.38
N GLN A 277 -6.89 10.19 4.18
CA GLN A 277 -6.41 11.35 4.95
C GLN A 277 -6.92 11.28 6.40
N VAL A 278 -6.06 11.53 7.37
CA VAL A 278 -6.47 11.77 8.76
C VAL A 278 -7.33 13.03 8.80
N ARG A 279 -8.60 12.86 9.17
CA ARG A 279 -9.59 13.93 9.23
C ARG A 279 -10.80 13.48 10.06
N VAL A 280 -11.48 14.43 10.67
CA VAL A 280 -12.78 14.18 11.29
C VAL A 280 -13.80 13.87 10.21
N ASP A 281 -14.41 12.71 10.28
CA ASP A 281 -15.54 12.24 9.46
C ASP A 281 -16.15 10.98 10.13
N LYS A 282 -17.43 10.71 9.87
CA LYS A 282 -18.18 9.55 10.42
C LYS A 282 -17.53 8.18 10.12
N LYS A 283 -16.63 8.10 9.15
CA LYS A 283 -15.95 6.87 8.71
C LYS A 283 -14.42 6.93 8.88
N ARG A 284 -13.94 7.98 9.55
CA ARG A 284 -12.51 8.17 9.87
C ARG A 284 -12.37 8.47 11.37
N VAL A 285 -11.81 9.60 11.74
CA VAL A 285 -11.80 10.01 13.15
C VAL A 285 -13.20 10.46 13.52
N THR A 286 -13.91 9.61 14.26
CA THR A 286 -15.30 9.85 14.63
C THR A 286 -15.35 10.61 15.94
N VAL A 287 -15.54 11.92 15.86
CA VAL A 287 -15.84 12.80 16.99
C VAL A 287 -17.01 13.70 16.61
N THR A 288 -17.70 14.25 17.59
CA THR A 288 -18.81 15.18 17.39
C THR A 288 -18.33 16.40 16.62
N GLU A 289 -19.02 16.72 15.52
CA GLU A 289 -18.71 17.94 14.76
C GLU A 289 -19.01 19.16 15.62
N MET A 290 -18.06 20.09 15.70
CA MET A 290 -18.18 21.34 16.44
C MET A 290 -18.45 22.51 15.51
N THR A 291 -19.19 23.47 16.04
CA THR A 291 -19.47 24.76 15.38
C THR A 291 -18.95 25.90 16.24
N PRO A 292 -18.80 27.14 15.72
CA PRO A 292 -18.42 28.29 16.51
C PRO A 292 -19.39 28.64 17.65
N GLN A 293 -20.56 28.01 17.73
CA GLN A 293 -21.55 28.19 18.80
C GLN A 293 -21.34 27.25 19.99
N ASP A 294 -20.54 26.21 19.86
CA ASP A 294 -20.29 25.19 20.88
C ASP A 294 -19.25 25.66 21.90
N ASN A 295 -19.61 26.69 22.75
CA ASN A 295 -18.64 27.41 23.57
C ASN A 295 -18.80 27.18 25.08
N VAL A 296 -19.86 26.51 25.53
CA VAL A 296 -20.17 26.34 26.96
C VAL A 296 -20.80 24.98 27.26
N GLY A 297 -20.71 24.57 28.53
CA GLY A 297 -21.32 23.34 29.03
C GLY A 297 -20.74 22.10 28.35
N ASP A 298 -21.59 21.12 28.06
CA ASP A 298 -21.17 19.89 27.39
C ASP A 298 -20.68 20.13 25.95
N ALA A 299 -21.25 21.09 25.25
CA ALA A 299 -20.94 21.35 23.83
C ALA A 299 -19.47 21.72 23.60
N VAL A 300 -18.82 22.47 24.50
CA VAL A 300 -17.42 22.87 24.37
C VAL A 300 -16.45 21.70 24.63
N THR A 301 -16.91 20.58 25.20
CA THR A 301 -16.04 19.50 25.68
C THR A 301 -15.48 18.59 24.57
N GLY A 302 -15.94 18.73 23.34
CA GLY A 302 -15.45 17.96 22.18
C GLY A 302 -16.31 18.21 20.93
N GLY A 303 -15.92 17.79 19.73
CA GLY A 303 -14.82 16.93 19.31
C GLY A 303 -13.61 17.66 18.79
N TYR A 304 -12.51 17.28 19.33
CA TYR A 304 -11.23 17.83 18.93
C TYR A 304 -10.36 16.75 18.28
N LEU A 305 -9.62 17.12 17.24
CA LEU A 305 -8.50 16.34 16.70
C LEU A 305 -7.23 17.17 16.90
N LEU A 306 -6.25 16.59 17.57
CA LEU A 306 -4.98 17.20 17.90
C LEU A 306 -3.84 16.48 17.15
N GLU A 307 -2.82 17.24 16.78
CA GLU A 307 -1.55 16.74 16.28
C GLU A 307 -0.42 17.22 17.19
N LEU A 308 0.45 16.32 17.57
CA LEU A 308 1.68 16.64 18.26
C LEU A 308 2.77 16.70 17.18
N ASP A 309 3.31 17.89 16.94
CA ASP A 309 4.30 18.11 15.88
C ASP A 309 5.28 19.23 16.25
N PHE A 310 6.58 18.88 16.28
CA PHE A 310 7.64 19.82 16.61
C PHE A 310 7.97 20.81 15.48
N HIS A 311 7.49 20.58 14.24
CA HIS A 311 7.67 21.53 13.15
C HIS A 311 6.81 22.79 13.30
N TYR A 312 5.79 22.72 14.15
CA TYR A 312 4.87 23.83 14.40
C TYR A 312 4.22 24.37 13.11
N ASP A 313 3.80 23.49 12.23
CA ASP A 313 3.13 23.86 10.97
C ASP A 313 1.63 24.12 11.14
N ASN A 314 1.09 23.89 12.33
CA ASN A 314 -0.31 24.15 12.62
C ASN A 314 -0.51 25.63 12.95
N GLU A 315 -1.56 26.25 12.41
CA GLU A 315 -1.89 27.65 12.68
C GLU A 315 -2.19 27.90 14.15
N VAL A 316 -2.81 26.93 14.83
CA VAL A 316 -3.11 26.99 16.26
C VAL A 316 -2.32 25.92 16.99
N GLN A 317 -1.34 26.34 17.77
CA GLN A 317 -0.41 25.46 18.45
C GLN A 317 0.08 26.03 19.79
N TRP A 318 0.52 25.13 20.70
CA TRP A 318 1.14 25.49 21.96
C TRP A 318 2.04 24.36 22.47
N THR A 319 2.88 24.64 23.45
CA THR A 319 3.64 23.62 24.16
C THR A 319 3.08 23.45 25.57
N ASP A 320 2.68 22.22 25.94
CA ASP A 320 2.44 21.86 27.33
C ASP A 320 3.79 21.53 27.99
N PRO A 321 4.12 22.14 29.16
CA PRO A 321 5.44 21.99 29.76
C PRO A 321 5.70 20.60 30.37
N ASN A 322 4.65 19.81 30.60
CA ASN A 322 4.74 18.48 31.19
C ASN A 322 4.84 17.39 30.11
N GLY A 323 5.73 16.44 30.33
CA GLY A 323 5.99 15.36 29.40
C GLY A 323 7.37 15.44 28.78
N HIS A 324 7.80 14.35 28.16
CA HIS A 324 9.15 14.20 27.61
C HIS A 324 9.14 14.25 26.09
N ASN A 325 9.93 15.18 25.57
CA ASN A 325 10.24 15.28 24.15
C ASN A 325 11.76 15.08 23.98
N ASN A 326 12.15 13.98 23.38
CA ASN A 326 13.56 13.59 23.26
C ASN A 326 14.42 14.62 22.51
N GLN A 327 13.83 15.40 21.61
CA GLN A 327 14.56 16.39 20.81
C GLN A 327 14.79 17.71 21.56
N TRP A 328 13.80 18.15 22.35
CA TRP A 328 13.79 19.47 22.98
C TRP A 328 13.81 19.43 24.50
N GLY A 329 13.84 18.24 25.10
CA GLY A 329 13.77 18.05 26.54
C GLY A 329 12.34 17.92 27.04
N ASN A 330 11.90 18.80 27.95
CA ASN A 330 10.54 18.77 28.49
C ASN A 330 9.58 19.62 27.63
N GLY A 331 8.33 19.22 27.62
CA GLY A 331 7.25 19.89 26.90
C GLY A 331 6.84 19.17 25.65
N ILE A 332 5.55 19.17 25.38
CA ILE A 332 4.93 18.48 24.24
C ILE A 332 4.25 19.52 23.34
N PRO A 333 4.61 19.58 22.04
CA PRO A 333 4.01 20.49 21.08
C PRO A 333 2.65 19.96 20.64
N PHE A 334 1.58 20.66 20.95
CA PHE A 334 0.21 20.38 20.50
C PHE A 334 -0.25 21.37 19.46
N GLY A 335 -0.93 20.89 18.42
CA GLY A 335 -1.64 21.68 17.43
C GLY A 335 -3.08 21.21 17.29
N VAL A 336 -4.00 22.13 16.94
CA VAL A 336 -5.40 21.81 16.65
C VAL A 336 -5.56 21.56 15.17
N LYS A 337 -6.01 20.35 14.80
CA LYS A 337 -6.37 19.97 13.42
C LYS A 337 -7.87 20.05 13.16
N TYR A 338 -8.65 19.97 14.20
CA TYR A 338 -10.10 20.15 14.16
C TYR A 338 -10.61 20.62 15.54
N PRO A 339 -11.50 21.61 15.62
CA PRO A 339 -12.09 22.37 14.48
C PRO A 339 -11.06 23.02 13.58
N ASP A 340 -11.44 23.31 12.30
CA ASP A 340 -10.56 24.04 11.39
C ASP A 340 -10.23 25.42 12.02
N PRO A 341 -9.01 25.97 11.86
CA PRO A 341 -8.57 27.19 12.56
C PRO A 341 -9.50 28.39 12.43
N GLU A 342 -10.14 28.53 11.26
CA GLU A 342 -11.11 29.61 10.96
C GLU A 342 -12.43 29.48 11.74
N ASP A 343 -12.78 28.27 12.20
CA ASP A 343 -14.00 27.96 12.96
C ASP A 343 -13.74 27.82 14.47
N LEU A 344 -12.47 27.67 14.86
CA LEU A 344 -12.07 27.46 16.26
C LEU A 344 -12.19 28.74 17.08
N THR A 345 -13.03 28.70 18.10
CA THR A 345 -13.23 29.87 18.97
C THR A 345 -12.20 29.94 20.11
N PRO A 346 -11.97 31.14 20.71
CA PRO A 346 -11.13 31.27 21.92
C PRO A 346 -11.57 30.39 23.08
N GLN A 347 -12.88 30.18 23.25
CA GLN A 347 -13.44 29.36 24.32
C GLN A 347 -13.13 27.87 24.10
N GLN A 348 -13.28 27.39 22.89
CA GLN A 348 -12.93 26.02 22.49
C GLN A 348 -11.43 25.77 22.66
N LEU A 349 -10.59 26.71 22.22
CA LEU A 349 -9.14 26.62 22.39
C LEU A 349 -8.76 26.62 23.89
N ALA A 350 -9.36 27.51 24.68
CA ALA A 350 -9.10 27.55 26.12
C ALA A 350 -9.50 26.24 26.83
N TYR A 351 -10.63 25.65 26.41
CA TYR A 351 -11.09 24.37 26.96
C TYR A 351 -10.09 23.24 26.66
N ILE A 352 -9.72 23.04 25.40
CA ILE A 352 -8.85 21.90 25.04
C ILE A 352 -7.44 22.06 25.62
N LYS A 353 -6.88 23.27 25.64
CA LYS A 353 -5.61 23.54 26.32
C LYS A 353 -5.71 23.27 27.82
N GLY A 354 -6.79 23.72 28.47
CA GLY A 354 -7.05 23.44 29.90
C GLY A 354 -7.15 21.96 30.18
N TYR A 355 -7.86 21.20 29.33
CA TYR A 355 -8.01 19.76 29.48
C TYR A 355 -6.67 19.03 29.37
N ILE A 356 -5.83 19.37 28.37
CA ILE A 356 -4.50 18.81 28.22
C ILE A 356 -3.60 19.12 29.40
N SER A 357 -3.57 20.38 29.84
CA SER A 357 -2.77 20.79 31.01
C SER A 357 -3.23 20.12 32.30
N GLU A 358 -4.54 19.95 32.51
CA GLU A 358 -5.08 19.25 33.68
C GLU A 358 -4.75 17.75 33.63
N THR A 359 -4.85 17.12 32.46
CA THR A 359 -4.40 15.73 32.23
C THR A 359 -2.93 15.57 32.62
N ALA A 360 -2.07 16.43 32.11
CA ALA A 360 -0.65 16.38 32.36
C ALA A 360 -0.32 16.66 33.86
N ASN A 361 -0.94 17.68 34.47
CA ASN A 361 -0.75 17.99 35.89
C ASN A 361 -1.20 16.84 36.79
N THR A 362 -2.33 16.21 36.49
CA THR A 362 -2.81 15.02 37.20
C THR A 362 -1.82 13.85 37.04
N LEU A 363 -1.37 13.57 35.83
CA LEU A 363 -0.42 12.51 35.56
C LEU A 363 0.92 12.72 36.30
N TYR A 364 1.39 13.95 36.41
CA TYR A 364 2.65 14.26 37.15
C TYR A 364 2.43 14.59 38.63
N GLY A 365 1.18 14.59 39.08
CA GLY A 365 0.81 14.75 40.49
C GLY A 365 1.11 13.53 41.35
N ASN A 366 0.88 13.66 42.68
CA ASN A 366 1.16 12.58 43.63
C ASN A 366 0.15 11.42 43.52
N ASP A 367 -1.11 11.74 43.20
CA ASP A 367 -2.22 10.78 43.15
C ASP A 367 -2.45 10.21 41.74
N PHE A 368 -1.46 10.28 40.86
CA PHE A 368 -1.64 9.92 39.44
C PHE A 368 -2.12 8.48 39.22
N LYS A 369 -1.82 7.55 40.12
CA LYS A 369 -2.24 6.14 40.07
C LYS A 369 -3.63 5.90 40.66
N ASP A 370 -4.23 6.90 41.30
CA ASP A 370 -5.54 6.74 41.90
C ASP A 370 -6.59 6.45 40.83
N PRO A 371 -7.39 5.37 40.95
CA PRO A 371 -8.36 5.00 39.93
C PRO A 371 -9.47 6.06 39.73
N ASP A 372 -9.77 6.82 40.76
CA ASP A 372 -10.87 7.80 40.77
C ASP A 372 -10.41 9.25 40.58
N LYS A 373 -9.12 9.56 40.78
CA LYS A 373 -8.55 10.91 40.69
C LYS A 373 -7.35 11.03 39.75
N GLY A 374 -6.76 9.89 39.36
CA GLY A 374 -5.57 9.86 38.56
C GLY A 374 -5.83 10.00 37.05
N TYR A 375 -4.80 9.76 36.27
CA TYR A 375 -4.79 9.94 34.81
C TYR A 375 -5.91 9.18 34.08
N ALA A 376 -6.36 8.06 34.64
CA ALA A 376 -7.40 7.22 34.02
C ALA A 376 -8.76 7.94 33.90
N GLN A 377 -8.96 9.10 34.59
CA GLN A 377 -10.13 9.94 34.39
C GLN A 377 -10.07 10.74 33.08
N TYR A 378 -8.88 11.04 32.61
CA TYR A 378 -8.64 11.95 31.50
C TYR A 378 -8.29 11.23 30.17
N ILE A 379 -7.61 10.10 30.22
CA ILE A 379 -7.19 9.37 29.01
C ILE A 379 -7.90 8.03 28.87
N ASP A 380 -8.13 7.62 27.65
CA ASP A 380 -8.49 6.23 27.31
C ASP A 380 -7.24 5.36 27.35
N VAL A 381 -7.06 4.66 28.45
CA VAL A 381 -5.82 3.92 28.74
C VAL A 381 -5.56 2.82 27.72
N ASP A 382 -6.60 2.16 27.20
CA ASP A 382 -6.44 1.07 26.25
C ASP A 382 -5.99 1.58 24.88
N SER A 383 -6.50 2.73 24.43
CA SER A 383 -6.02 3.37 23.20
C SER A 383 -4.56 3.81 23.33
N PHE A 384 -4.15 4.34 24.48
CA PHE A 384 -2.74 4.70 24.72
C PHE A 384 -1.83 3.46 24.69
N ILE A 385 -2.27 2.34 25.25
CA ILE A 385 -1.53 1.07 25.21
C ILE A 385 -1.39 0.56 23.77
N ASP A 386 -2.48 0.45 23.01
CA ASP A 386 -2.45 -0.02 21.64
C ASP A 386 -1.61 0.89 20.74
N TYR A 387 -1.73 2.22 20.90
CA TYR A 387 -0.95 3.20 20.16
C TYR A 387 0.56 3.05 20.41
N TRP A 388 0.96 2.96 21.69
CA TRP A 388 2.34 2.71 22.06
C TRP A 388 2.88 1.40 21.48
N ILE A 389 2.10 0.32 21.52
CA ILE A 389 2.49 -0.97 20.96
C ILE A 389 2.81 -0.84 19.47
N VAL A 390 2.00 -0.14 18.68
CA VAL A 390 2.26 0.08 17.25
C VAL A 390 3.60 0.79 17.06
N PHE A 391 3.82 1.92 17.73
CA PHE A 391 5.06 2.69 17.60
C PHE A 391 6.28 1.91 18.08
N GLU A 392 6.13 1.15 19.16
CA GLU A 392 7.22 0.37 19.72
C GLU A 392 7.59 -0.83 18.85
N VAL A 393 6.61 -1.59 18.36
CA VAL A 393 6.83 -2.74 17.48
C VAL A 393 7.45 -2.29 16.16
N MET A 394 6.96 -1.20 15.58
CA MET A 394 7.51 -0.63 14.35
C MET A 394 8.82 0.15 14.58
N GLY A 395 9.25 0.30 15.83
CA GLY A 395 10.46 1.04 16.16
C GLY A 395 10.42 2.49 15.69
N ASN A 396 9.23 3.07 15.59
CA ASN A 396 9.07 4.46 15.19
C ASN A 396 9.40 5.37 16.38
N HIS A 397 10.42 6.20 16.24
CA HIS A 397 10.92 7.10 17.30
C HIS A 397 10.16 8.43 17.37
N GLU A 398 9.31 8.71 16.40
CA GLU A 398 8.58 9.98 16.31
C GLU A 398 7.56 10.18 17.45
N LEU A 399 7.17 9.12 18.14
CA LEU A 399 6.42 9.27 19.39
C LEU A 399 7.20 10.04 20.46
N GLY A 400 8.52 9.87 20.50
CA GLY A 400 9.43 10.57 21.40
C GLY A 400 9.94 11.91 20.87
N ASN A 401 9.92 12.11 19.56
CA ASN A 401 10.16 13.38 18.88
C ASN A 401 8.90 13.74 18.10
N PRO A 402 7.84 14.22 18.79
CA PRO A 402 6.52 14.26 18.19
C PRO A 402 6.50 14.93 16.81
N GLY A 403 6.23 14.11 15.78
CA GLY A 403 5.97 14.53 14.43
C GLY A 403 4.80 13.70 13.90
N SER A 404 3.72 14.34 13.46
CA SER A 404 2.50 13.66 12.97
C SER A 404 1.90 12.64 13.95
N VAL A 405 1.99 12.89 15.26
CA VAL A 405 1.40 12.08 16.34
C VAL A 405 0.02 12.61 16.67
N TYR A 406 -1.03 11.79 16.57
CA TYR A 406 -2.41 12.24 16.71
C TYR A 406 -3.06 11.79 18.00
N MET A 407 -3.95 12.64 18.52
CA MET A 407 -4.90 12.36 19.60
C MET A 407 -6.24 13.00 19.27
N HIS A 408 -7.33 12.47 19.81
CA HIS A 408 -8.64 13.08 19.64
C HIS A 408 -9.46 12.98 20.91
N LYS A 409 -10.42 13.88 21.05
CA LYS A 409 -11.31 13.93 22.23
C LYS A 409 -12.73 14.24 21.78
N ASP A 410 -13.63 13.31 22.02
CA ASP A 410 -15.04 13.54 21.75
C ASP A 410 -15.76 14.22 22.92
N ARG A 411 -16.98 14.68 22.68
CA ARG A 411 -17.84 15.36 23.64
C ARG A 411 -18.09 14.49 24.86
N GLY A 412 -17.84 15.03 26.05
CA GLY A 412 -17.96 14.31 27.32
C GLY A 412 -16.97 13.13 27.48
N GLY A 413 -16.17 12.82 26.44
CA GLY A 413 -15.25 11.69 26.42
C GLY A 413 -13.87 12.00 26.97
N LYS A 414 -13.03 10.95 27.06
CA LYS A 414 -11.62 11.05 27.43
C LYS A 414 -10.76 11.36 26.20
N LEU A 415 -9.51 11.73 26.42
CA LEU A 415 -8.52 11.84 25.38
C LEU A 415 -8.12 10.44 24.89
N VAL A 416 -8.22 10.20 23.59
CA VAL A 416 -7.95 8.94 22.89
C VAL A 416 -6.69 9.10 22.06
N ALA A 417 -5.75 8.15 22.15
CA ALA A 417 -4.56 8.13 21.32
C ALA A 417 -4.89 7.59 19.91
N GLY A 418 -4.26 8.18 18.89
CA GLY A 418 -4.49 7.82 17.49
C GLY A 418 -5.25 8.89 16.70
N PRO A 419 -5.37 8.65 15.37
CA PRO A 419 -4.92 7.48 14.62
C PRO A 419 -3.41 7.43 14.38
N CYS A 420 -2.89 6.25 13.96
CA CYS A 420 -1.51 6.11 13.50
C CYS A 420 -1.33 6.77 12.13
N TRP A 421 -0.19 7.44 11.95
CA TRP A 421 0.16 8.14 10.72
C TRP A 421 1.68 8.28 10.58
N ASP A 422 2.19 8.38 9.34
CA ASP A 422 3.56 8.75 8.98
C ASP A 422 4.64 7.77 9.49
N PHE A 423 4.66 6.57 8.90
CA PHE A 423 5.55 5.49 9.29
C PHE A 423 6.59 5.15 8.20
N ASP A 424 7.18 6.14 7.55
CA ASP A 424 8.25 5.91 6.56
C ASP A 424 9.62 6.48 6.98
N TRP A 425 9.66 7.34 7.99
CA TRP A 425 10.86 7.97 8.49
C TRP A 425 11.46 7.22 9.69
N GLY A 426 12.58 6.53 9.47
CA GLY A 426 13.31 5.87 10.55
C GLY A 426 12.62 4.65 11.16
N VAL A 427 11.56 4.16 10.56
CA VAL A 427 10.78 3.01 11.03
C VAL A 427 11.54 1.71 10.76
N LEU A 428 11.62 0.84 11.77
CA LEU A 428 12.44 -0.37 11.73
C LEU A 428 13.87 -0.10 11.24
N SER A 429 14.46 0.96 11.77
CA SER A 429 15.82 1.41 11.43
C SER A 429 16.70 1.53 12.66
N TYR A 430 17.83 0.83 12.63
CA TYR A 430 18.86 0.98 13.66
C TYR A 430 19.74 2.21 13.47
N ASN A 431 19.62 2.91 12.34
CA ASN A 431 20.34 4.16 12.13
C ASN A 431 19.72 5.29 12.96
N THR A 432 18.40 5.38 12.95
CA THR A 432 17.65 6.38 13.71
C THR A 432 17.36 5.95 15.14
N SER A 433 17.20 4.65 15.38
CA SER A 433 16.87 4.08 16.68
C SER A 433 17.81 2.93 17.06
N PRO A 434 19.12 3.20 17.31
CA PRO A 434 20.09 2.14 17.69
C PRO A 434 19.66 1.36 18.94
N GLN A 435 18.99 2.02 19.90
CA GLN A 435 18.45 1.42 21.13
C GLN A 435 17.43 0.32 20.86
N ALA A 436 16.78 0.31 19.68
CA ALA A 436 15.83 -0.72 19.29
C ALA A 436 16.42 -2.15 19.30
N ARG A 437 17.74 -2.29 19.18
CA ARG A 437 18.42 -3.59 19.24
C ARG A 437 18.31 -4.30 20.58
N THR A 438 18.27 -3.55 21.67
CA THR A 438 18.39 -4.12 23.04
C THR A 438 17.39 -3.55 24.03
N GLY A 439 16.58 -2.59 23.61
CA GLY A 439 15.68 -1.86 24.49
C GLY A 439 14.42 -1.34 23.82
N LEU A 440 13.72 -0.50 24.54
CA LEU A 440 12.54 0.20 24.08
C LEU A 440 12.95 1.48 23.34
N VAL A 441 12.23 1.81 22.28
CA VAL A 441 12.38 3.07 21.53
C VAL A 441 11.61 4.18 22.22
N ASN A 442 10.38 3.88 22.65
CA ASN A 442 9.41 4.84 23.16
C ASN A 442 9.11 4.68 24.66
N GLY A 443 9.99 4.02 25.39
CA GLY A 443 9.76 3.77 26.83
C GLY A 443 9.56 5.03 27.68
N ASN A 444 10.08 6.17 27.23
CA ASN A 444 9.97 7.45 27.93
C ASN A 444 9.33 8.57 27.08
N ALA A 445 8.74 8.21 25.91
CA ALA A 445 8.14 9.16 24.99
C ALA A 445 6.94 9.86 25.60
N ILE A 446 6.77 11.16 25.31
CA ILE A 446 5.65 12.00 25.78
C ILE A 446 5.27 11.75 27.25
N TRP A 447 4.17 11.09 27.53
CA TRP A 447 3.68 10.76 28.87
C TRP A 447 3.99 9.32 29.29
N TYR A 448 4.47 8.47 28.39
CA TYR A 448 4.66 7.03 28.66
C TYR A 448 5.67 6.74 29.76
N GLY A 449 6.74 7.55 29.86
CA GLY A 449 7.69 7.42 30.96
C GLY A 449 7.07 7.58 32.35
N ARG A 450 5.99 8.36 32.47
CA ARG A 450 5.24 8.52 33.72
C ARG A 450 4.15 7.45 33.88
N LEU A 451 3.39 7.17 32.82
CA LEU A 451 2.37 6.12 32.83
C LEU A 451 2.95 4.77 33.26
N ARG A 452 4.12 4.42 32.76
CA ARG A 452 4.84 3.18 33.07
C ARG A 452 5.35 3.08 34.52
N GLN A 453 5.35 4.15 35.28
CA GLN A 453 5.60 4.13 36.74
C GLN A 453 4.38 3.61 37.52
N ASP A 454 3.22 3.46 36.89
CA ASP A 454 2.06 2.80 37.47
C ASP A 454 2.13 1.29 37.20
N PRO A 455 2.24 0.43 38.23
CA PRO A 455 2.24 -1.02 38.06
C PRO A 455 1.00 -1.56 37.38
N ALA A 456 -0.15 -0.90 37.51
CA ALA A 456 -1.40 -1.31 36.88
C ALA A 456 -1.34 -1.05 35.36
N PHE A 457 -0.78 0.08 34.94
CA PHE A 457 -0.52 0.36 33.52
C PHE A 457 0.45 -0.64 32.90
N GLU A 458 1.59 -0.89 33.55
CA GLU A 458 2.59 -1.87 33.08
C GLU A 458 2.01 -3.27 32.95
N ALA A 459 1.22 -3.71 33.94
CA ALA A 459 0.58 -5.01 33.90
C ALA A 459 -0.41 -5.14 32.72
N ARG A 460 -1.21 -4.08 32.45
CA ARG A 460 -2.13 -4.04 31.29
C ARG A 460 -1.37 -4.00 29.97
N LEU A 461 -0.33 -3.19 29.86
CA LEU A 461 0.52 -3.11 28.67
C LEU A 461 1.13 -4.47 28.35
N LYS A 462 1.71 -5.13 29.34
CA LYS A 462 2.31 -6.47 29.19
C LYS A 462 1.26 -7.51 28.79
N ALA A 463 0.11 -7.52 29.44
CA ALA A 463 -0.99 -8.44 29.12
C ALA A 463 -1.46 -8.24 27.67
N ARG A 464 -1.66 -6.98 27.28
CA ARG A 464 -2.10 -6.61 25.93
C ARG A 464 -1.08 -6.98 24.86
N PHE A 465 0.21 -6.75 25.10
CA PHE A 465 1.27 -7.16 24.18
C PHE A 465 1.25 -8.68 23.97
N ASN A 466 1.15 -9.47 25.05
CA ASN A 466 1.10 -10.92 24.96
C ASN A 466 -0.15 -11.42 24.23
N GLU A 467 -1.29 -10.77 24.39
CA GLU A 467 -2.52 -11.07 23.64
C GLU A 467 -2.34 -10.84 22.15
N LEU A 468 -1.66 -9.76 21.77
CA LEU A 468 -1.43 -9.38 20.38
C LEU A 468 -0.31 -10.17 19.70
N LEU A 469 0.63 -10.72 20.48
CA LEU A 469 1.84 -11.35 19.96
C LEU A 469 1.58 -12.39 18.86
N PRO A 470 0.62 -13.32 18.99
CA PRO A 470 0.34 -14.29 17.92
C PRO A 470 -0.10 -13.63 16.61
N LYS A 471 -0.79 -12.49 16.66
CA LYS A 471 -1.17 -11.72 15.47
C LYS A 471 0.03 -10.97 14.89
N LEU A 472 0.85 -10.37 15.74
CA LEU A 472 2.06 -9.66 15.32
C LEU A 472 3.07 -10.60 14.66
N GLU A 473 3.14 -11.86 15.08
CA GLU A 473 4.01 -12.88 14.48
C GLU A 473 3.60 -13.26 13.04
N THR A 474 2.41 -12.90 12.57
CA THR A 474 1.99 -13.11 11.15
C THR A 474 2.48 -12.01 10.19
N ILE A 475 2.96 -10.89 10.69
CA ILE A 475 3.39 -9.76 9.87
C ILE A 475 4.57 -10.07 8.94
N PRO A 476 5.57 -10.90 9.31
CA PRO A 476 6.61 -11.31 8.38
C PRO A 476 6.08 -12.01 7.12
N ASP A 477 5.03 -12.82 7.23
CA ASP A 477 4.40 -13.46 6.07
C ASP A 477 3.67 -12.43 5.20
N TYR A 478 3.01 -11.45 5.82
CA TYR A 478 2.43 -10.31 5.11
C TYR A 478 3.49 -9.47 4.38
N MET A 479 4.68 -9.29 4.98
CA MET A 479 5.81 -8.62 4.30
C MET A 479 6.25 -9.40 3.06
N ASP A 480 6.28 -10.75 3.11
CA ASP A 480 6.62 -11.60 1.96
C ASP A 480 5.57 -11.50 0.83
N GLU A 481 4.29 -11.39 1.19
CA GLU A 481 3.22 -11.11 0.23
C GLU A 481 3.37 -9.73 -0.43
N CYS A 482 3.67 -8.70 0.38
CA CYS A 482 3.92 -7.35 -0.11
C CYS A 482 5.15 -7.30 -1.02
N GLU A 483 6.24 -8.01 -0.68
CA GLU A 483 7.44 -8.10 -1.51
C GLU A 483 7.12 -8.63 -2.90
N LYS A 484 6.41 -9.76 -2.99
CA LYS A 484 5.99 -10.34 -4.27
C LYS A 484 5.17 -9.37 -5.12
N ARG A 485 4.22 -8.66 -4.49
CA ARG A 485 3.35 -7.69 -5.18
C ARG A 485 4.09 -6.44 -5.64
N LEU A 486 5.10 -6.01 -4.90
CA LEU A 486 5.83 -4.77 -5.14
C LEU A 486 7.08 -4.94 -6.01
N THR A 487 7.53 -6.17 -6.29
CA THR A 487 8.81 -6.44 -6.97
C THR A 487 8.95 -5.68 -8.29
N GLU A 488 7.98 -5.79 -9.19
CA GLU A 488 8.04 -5.11 -10.49
C GLU A 488 7.85 -3.59 -10.36
N SER A 489 6.95 -3.17 -9.48
CA SER A 489 6.76 -1.76 -9.12
C SER A 489 8.04 -1.13 -8.56
N ALA A 490 8.73 -1.83 -7.66
CA ALA A 490 10.00 -1.40 -7.08
C ALA A 490 11.10 -1.27 -8.14
N ARG A 491 11.20 -2.25 -9.05
CA ARG A 491 12.16 -2.22 -10.16
C ARG A 491 12.01 -0.95 -11.01
N LEU A 492 10.77 -0.63 -11.41
CA LEU A 492 10.48 0.55 -12.21
C LEU A 492 10.64 1.85 -11.40
N ASN A 493 10.18 1.85 -10.15
CA ASN A 493 10.28 3.00 -9.27
C ASN A 493 11.74 3.43 -9.06
N PHE A 494 12.61 2.47 -8.72
CA PHE A 494 14.02 2.78 -8.42
C PHE A 494 14.90 3.00 -9.66
N ALA A 495 14.40 2.67 -10.85
CA ALA A 495 15.00 3.12 -12.10
C ALA A 495 14.75 4.63 -12.37
N MET A 496 13.68 5.20 -11.81
CA MET A 496 13.33 6.62 -11.94
C MET A 496 13.78 7.45 -10.74
N TRP A 497 13.70 6.89 -9.54
CA TRP A 497 13.92 7.57 -8.27
C TRP A 497 14.93 6.80 -7.44
N ASN A 498 16.12 7.33 -7.29
CA ASN A 498 17.17 6.70 -6.49
C ASN A 498 17.43 7.48 -5.20
N PRO A 499 16.87 7.07 -4.04
CA PRO A 499 17.06 7.80 -2.79
C PRO A 499 18.53 7.88 -2.35
N ALA A 500 19.37 6.94 -2.76
CA ALA A 500 20.79 6.96 -2.43
C ALA A 500 21.57 8.07 -3.14
N GLU A 501 21.26 8.34 -4.41
CA GLU A 501 21.87 9.44 -5.18
C GLU A 501 21.42 10.79 -4.63
N ASP A 502 20.14 10.94 -4.34
CA ASP A 502 19.60 12.18 -3.79
C ASP A 502 20.09 12.44 -2.36
N ALA A 503 20.27 11.41 -1.53
CA ALA A 503 20.84 11.53 -0.21
C ALA A 503 22.29 12.09 -0.27
N SER A 504 23.08 11.69 -1.28
CA SER A 504 24.44 12.20 -1.46
C SER A 504 24.47 13.70 -1.85
N GLN A 505 23.48 14.15 -2.62
CA GLN A 505 23.34 15.56 -3.04
C GLN A 505 22.81 16.47 -1.92
N ASN A 506 21.98 15.94 -1.02
CA ASN A 506 21.34 16.68 0.07
C ASN A 506 22.04 16.53 1.43
N GLY A 507 23.34 16.25 1.46
CA GLY A 507 24.14 16.19 2.70
C GLY A 507 24.20 14.81 3.35
N GLY A 508 23.90 13.74 2.62
CA GLY A 508 24.17 12.36 3.07
C GLY A 508 23.18 11.83 4.11
N TYR A 509 21.95 12.26 4.08
CA TYR A 509 20.92 11.77 4.99
C TYR A 509 20.54 10.32 4.65
N ILE A 510 21.19 9.38 5.31
CA ILE A 510 20.79 7.97 5.35
C ILE A 510 19.87 7.79 6.56
N ILE A 511 18.57 7.72 6.33
CA ILE A 511 17.56 7.70 7.37
C ILE A 511 17.25 6.27 7.80
N ASN A 512 16.87 5.44 6.83
CA ASN A 512 16.47 4.07 7.10
C ASN A 512 17.66 3.10 7.13
N GLY A 513 18.79 3.48 6.50
CA GLY A 513 20.01 2.70 6.44
C GLY A 513 19.94 1.53 5.47
N ASP A 514 19.00 1.59 4.54
CA ASP A 514 18.80 0.63 3.46
C ASP A 514 18.75 1.28 2.06
N GLU A 515 18.98 2.58 1.97
CA GLU A 515 18.88 3.38 0.75
C GLU A 515 19.78 2.87 -0.38
N ASN A 516 20.94 2.29 -0.04
CA ASN A 516 21.90 1.70 -0.97
C ASN A 516 21.69 0.19 -1.23
N MET A 517 20.69 -0.42 -0.62
CA MET A 517 20.42 -1.85 -0.77
C MET A 517 19.59 -2.13 -2.03
N SER A 518 19.58 -3.39 -2.47
CA SER A 518 18.54 -3.86 -3.36
C SER A 518 17.17 -3.81 -2.66
N PHE A 519 16.09 -3.79 -3.42
CA PHE A 519 14.73 -3.87 -2.85
C PHE A 519 14.58 -5.11 -1.97
N HIS A 520 15.00 -6.27 -2.48
CA HIS A 520 14.93 -7.55 -1.77
C HIS A 520 15.74 -7.53 -0.45
N ASP A 521 16.99 -7.05 -0.47
CA ASP A 521 17.83 -6.97 0.74
C ASP A 521 17.26 -6.00 1.78
N ALA A 522 16.69 -4.88 1.31
CA ALA A 522 16.01 -3.92 2.18
C ALA A 522 14.78 -4.55 2.88
N VAL A 523 13.97 -5.31 2.16
CA VAL A 523 12.82 -6.04 2.73
C VAL A 523 13.29 -7.12 3.71
N ALA A 524 14.30 -7.90 3.35
CA ALA A 524 14.87 -8.92 4.25
C ALA A 524 15.38 -8.30 5.55
N ARG A 525 16.06 -7.14 5.46
CA ARG A 525 16.52 -6.37 6.63
C ARG A 525 15.35 -5.85 7.47
N LEU A 526 14.33 -5.26 6.83
CA LEU A 526 13.12 -4.78 7.51
C LEU A 526 12.47 -5.90 8.32
N LYS A 527 12.28 -7.05 7.70
CA LYS A 527 11.70 -8.25 8.32
C LYS A 527 12.54 -8.78 9.48
N SER A 528 13.86 -8.77 9.33
CA SER A 528 14.79 -9.17 10.40
C SER A 528 14.67 -8.26 11.62
N ILE A 529 14.65 -6.95 11.42
CA ILE A 529 14.49 -5.96 12.51
C ILE A 529 13.15 -6.13 13.19
N TYR A 530 12.07 -6.31 12.42
CA TYR A 530 10.74 -6.55 12.98
C TYR A 530 10.70 -7.78 13.91
N LYS A 531 11.24 -8.91 13.45
CA LYS A 531 11.33 -10.14 14.26
C LYS A 531 12.15 -9.93 15.54
N GLU A 532 13.23 -9.17 15.46
CA GLU A 532 14.03 -8.83 16.63
C GLU A 532 13.27 -7.94 17.61
N ARG A 533 12.45 -6.98 17.13
CA ARG A 533 11.57 -6.17 17.99
C ARG A 533 10.60 -7.04 18.78
N LEU A 534 9.94 -8.01 18.14
CA LEU A 534 9.03 -8.93 18.84
C LEU A 534 9.71 -9.74 19.93
N ARG A 535 11.02 -10.00 19.81
CA ARG A 535 11.81 -10.70 20.84
C ARG A 535 12.28 -9.75 21.96
N VAL A 536 12.67 -8.52 21.62
CA VAL A 536 13.24 -7.54 22.57
C VAL A 536 12.16 -6.93 23.48
N ILE A 537 11.00 -6.55 22.93
CA ILE A 537 9.97 -5.83 23.67
C ILE A 537 9.49 -6.61 24.90
N PRO A 538 9.04 -7.88 24.81
CA PRO A 538 8.54 -8.61 25.98
C PRO A 538 9.59 -8.83 27.08
N ALA A 539 10.88 -8.80 26.73
CA ALA A 539 11.96 -8.86 27.71
C ALA A 539 12.17 -7.56 28.48
N LYS A 540 11.50 -6.47 28.07
CA LYS A 540 11.59 -5.12 28.65
C LYS A 540 10.26 -4.64 29.27
N LEU A 541 9.17 -5.40 29.07
CA LEU A 541 7.90 -5.31 29.76
C LEU A 541 7.89 -6.31 30.95
#